data_b73bea7c8ab9a449555fcdbc5545b8fc
#
_entry.id   b73bea7c8ab9a449555fcdbc5545b8fc
#
_cell.length_a   1.000
_cell.length_b   1.000
_cell.length_c   1.000
_cell.angle_alpha   90.00
_cell.angle_beta   90.00
_cell.angle_gamma   90.00
#
_symmetry.space_group_name_H-M   'P 1'
#
loop_
_entity.id
_entity.type
_entity.pdbx_description
1 polymer ?
#
loop_
_entity_poly.entity_id
_entity_poly.type
_entity_poly.pdbx_seq_one_letter_code
_entity_poly.pdbx_strand_id
1 'polypeptide(L)'
;GYIQIIHGMEEHKERYEAFAEQLWQAGFTVVTSDMRGHGEHAPKLGFFKEKDGDRYLLSDQVQITAYIRERFQTEKVMIFAHSMGTIIARNLLCTQSHSYAKVVLSGFPNYPGTQIIRIGFFLTNLLTRARGPMYHSKLVQQLSVGNFNKQVKHAKTEADWICSDEQVVQAYLKDPYCGHGFSVSAFHDLYMLTT
;
A
#
# COMPACT_ATOMS: atom_id res chain seq x y z
N GLY A 1 -3.18 7.76 -22.75
CA GLY A 1 -2.47 6.64 -22.10
C GLY A 1 -3.27 6.08 -20.92
N TYR A 2 -2.86 4.92 -20.39
CA TYR A 2 -3.58 4.18 -19.35
C TYR A 2 -2.72 4.11 -18.10
N ILE A 3 -3.28 4.51 -16.95
CA ILE A 3 -2.57 4.59 -15.69
C ILE A 3 -3.26 3.67 -14.67
N GLN A 4 -2.48 2.77 -14.09
CA GLN A 4 -2.86 1.99 -12.91
C GLN A 4 -2.34 2.70 -11.67
N ILE A 5 -3.20 3.02 -10.72
CA ILE A 5 -2.82 3.59 -9.42
C ILE A 5 -2.76 2.47 -8.38
N ILE A 6 -1.62 2.39 -7.68
CA ILE A 6 -1.39 1.46 -6.56
C ILE A 6 -1.23 2.31 -5.30
N HIS A 7 -2.23 2.27 -4.42
CA HIS A 7 -2.32 3.10 -3.22
C HIS A 7 -1.34 2.68 -2.11
N GLY A 8 -1.27 3.44 -1.05
CA GLY A 8 -0.42 3.20 0.10
C GLY A 8 -1.05 2.27 1.15
N MET A 9 -0.36 2.17 2.29
CA MET A 9 -0.77 1.39 3.46
C MET A 9 -1.90 2.11 4.21
N GLU A 10 -2.87 1.34 4.69
CA GLU A 10 -3.95 1.86 5.55
C GLU A 10 -4.75 3.02 4.92
N GLU A 11 -4.94 2.95 3.61
CA GLU A 11 -5.77 3.85 2.82
C GLU A 11 -6.51 3.06 1.73
N HIS A 12 -7.23 3.70 0.82
CA HIS A 12 -8.02 3.04 -0.21
C HIS A 12 -8.11 3.88 -1.50
N LYS A 13 -8.66 3.28 -2.56
CA LYS A 13 -8.69 3.84 -3.92
C LYS A 13 -9.41 5.20 -4.02
N GLU A 14 -10.49 5.42 -3.24
CA GLU A 14 -11.29 6.65 -3.32
C GLU A 14 -10.49 7.90 -2.92
N ARG A 15 -9.42 7.75 -2.14
CA ARG A 15 -8.53 8.86 -1.82
C ARG A 15 -7.79 9.44 -3.03
N TYR A 16 -7.80 8.72 -4.13
CA TYR A 16 -7.16 9.12 -5.39
C TYR A 16 -8.13 9.69 -6.41
N GLU A 17 -9.43 9.86 -6.10
CA GLU A 17 -10.44 10.35 -7.05
C GLU A 17 -10.06 11.71 -7.64
N ALA A 18 -9.75 12.70 -6.82
CA ALA A 18 -9.39 14.03 -7.30
C ALA A 18 -8.13 14.01 -8.19
N PHE A 19 -7.14 13.18 -7.85
CA PHE A 19 -5.95 13.00 -8.66
C PHE A 19 -6.25 12.26 -9.97
N ALA A 20 -7.07 11.23 -9.92
CA ALA A 20 -7.51 10.48 -11.09
C ALA A 20 -8.29 11.37 -12.05
N GLU A 21 -9.15 12.27 -11.53
CA GLU A 21 -9.86 13.24 -12.34
C GLU A 21 -8.93 14.22 -13.06
N GLN A 22 -7.91 14.75 -12.37
CA GLN A 22 -6.92 15.62 -13.00
C GLN A 22 -6.15 14.91 -14.12
N LEU A 23 -5.80 13.64 -13.91
CA LEU A 23 -5.16 12.83 -14.94
C LEU A 23 -6.11 12.56 -16.12
N TRP A 24 -7.39 12.32 -15.84
CA TRP A 24 -8.39 12.15 -16.88
C TRP A 24 -8.57 13.42 -17.71
N GLN A 25 -8.64 14.59 -17.08
CA GLN A 25 -8.68 15.88 -17.78
C GLN A 25 -7.42 16.12 -18.63
N ALA A 26 -6.28 15.56 -18.23
CA ALA A 26 -5.05 15.57 -19.00
C ALA A 26 -5.00 14.51 -20.14
N GLY A 27 -6.09 13.78 -20.39
CA GLY A 27 -6.23 12.80 -21.48
C GLY A 27 -5.74 11.39 -21.14
N PHE A 28 -5.65 11.03 -19.86
CA PHE A 28 -5.35 9.66 -19.43
C PHE A 28 -6.61 8.91 -19.03
N THR A 29 -6.64 7.62 -19.28
CA THR A 29 -7.59 6.70 -18.63
C THR A 29 -6.95 6.17 -17.36
N VAL A 30 -7.64 6.32 -16.22
CA VAL A 30 -7.12 5.93 -14.91
C VAL A 30 -7.90 4.75 -14.35
N VAL A 31 -7.19 3.76 -13.85
CA VAL A 31 -7.77 2.60 -13.16
C VAL A 31 -7.22 2.58 -11.74
N THR A 32 -8.13 2.63 -10.76
CA THR A 32 -7.84 2.50 -9.34
C THR A 32 -8.45 1.22 -8.80
N SER A 33 -7.82 0.61 -7.82
CA SER A 33 -8.34 -0.59 -7.15
C SER A 33 -7.90 -0.62 -5.70
N ASP A 34 -8.72 -1.22 -4.85
CA ASP A 34 -8.30 -1.53 -3.49
C ASP A 34 -7.43 -2.78 -3.47
N MET A 35 -6.31 -2.70 -2.77
CA MET A 35 -5.50 -3.89 -2.49
C MET A 35 -6.17 -4.76 -1.42
N ARG A 36 -5.77 -6.02 -1.34
CA ARG A 36 -6.23 -6.94 -0.28
C ARG A 36 -6.09 -6.30 1.09
N GLY A 37 -7.12 -6.45 1.93
CA GLY A 37 -7.16 -5.88 3.26
C GLY A 37 -7.37 -4.37 3.31
N HIS A 38 -7.80 -3.75 2.22
CA HIS A 38 -8.06 -2.33 2.13
C HIS A 38 -9.43 -2.05 1.50
N GLY A 39 -10.00 -0.89 1.85
CA GLY A 39 -11.28 -0.41 1.31
C GLY A 39 -12.51 -1.12 1.84
N GLU A 40 -13.67 -0.68 1.37
CA GLU A 40 -14.98 -1.11 1.84
C GLU A 40 -15.24 -2.61 1.68
N HIS A 41 -14.73 -3.21 0.62
CA HIS A 41 -15.01 -4.61 0.29
C HIS A 41 -13.99 -5.60 0.88
N ALA A 42 -13.05 -5.13 1.70
CA ALA A 42 -12.11 -6.02 2.37
C ALA A 42 -12.83 -6.90 3.41
N PRO A 43 -12.74 -8.24 3.33
CA PRO A 43 -13.33 -9.13 4.34
C PRO A 43 -12.79 -8.85 5.75
N LYS A 44 -11.55 -8.38 5.83
CA LYS A 44 -10.88 -7.95 7.04
C LYS A 44 -9.85 -6.87 6.70
N LEU A 45 -10.03 -5.67 7.25
CA LEU A 45 -9.07 -4.58 7.10
C LEU A 45 -7.72 -4.94 7.72
N GLY A 46 -6.64 -4.57 7.02
CA GLY A 46 -5.26 -4.83 7.43
C GLY A 46 -4.85 -6.30 7.39
N PHE A 47 -5.59 -7.18 6.70
CA PHE A 47 -5.25 -8.58 6.56
C PHE A 47 -5.26 -8.99 5.07
N PHE A 48 -4.12 -9.45 4.54
CA PHE A 48 -4.02 -9.80 3.12
C PHE A 48 -4.39 -11.25 2.85
N LYS A 49 -3.74 -12.17 3.56
CA LYS A 49 -3.96 -13.61 3.47
C LYS A 49 -3.35 -14.30 4.70
N GLU A 50 -3.77 -15.54 4.95
CA GLU A 50 -3.18 -16.33 6.03
C GLU A 50 -1.71 -16.71 5.74
N LYS A 51 -1.40 -17.01 4.47
CA LYS A 51 -0.07 -17.34 3.97
C LYS A 51 0.13 -16.73 2.59
N ASP A 52 1.38 -16.41 2.26
CA ASP A 52 1.79 -15.91 0.94
C ASP A 52 1.04 -14.63 0.51
N GLY A 53 0.63 -13.77 1.45
CA GLY A 53 -0.10 -12.54 1.17
C GLY A 53 0.68 -11.59 0.26
N ASP A 54 2.00 -11.57 0.38
CA ASP A 54 2.92 -10.85 -0.50
C ASP A 54 2.76 -11.27 -1.97
N ARG A 55 2.71 -12.57 -2.25
CA ARG A 55 2.52 -13.10 -3.60
C ARG A 55 1.13 -12.79 -4.15
N TYR A 56 0.09 -12.85 -3.30
CA TYR A 56 -1.25 -12.49 -3.70
C TYR A 56 -1.39 -11.00 -4.02
N LEU A 57 -0.75 -10.11 -3.25
CA LEU A 57 -0.70 -8.68 -3.56
C LEU A 57 -0.09 -8.43 -4.94
N LEU A 58 1.03 -9.07 -5.26
CA LEU A 58 1.67 -8.94 -6.57
C LEU A 58 0.80 -9.52 -7.69
N SER A 59 0.25 -10.72 -7.49
CA SER A 59 -0.61 -11.39 -8.46
C SER A 59 -1.86 -10.57 -8.79
N ASP A 60 -2.50 -9.96 -7.80
CA ASP A 60 -3.66 -9.09 -8.01
C ASP A 60 -3.30 -7.90 -8.92
N GLN A 61 -2.17 -7.25 -8.68
CA GLN A 61 -1.74 -6.11 -9.50
C GLN A 61 -1.38 -6.53 -10.93
N VAL A 62 -0.81 -7.71 -11.12
CA VAL A 62 -0.57 -8.28 -12.47
C VAL A 62 -1.91 -8.54 -13.18
N GLN A 63 -2.91 -9.07 -12.49
CA GLN A 63 -4.25 -9.29 -13.06
C GLN A 63 -4.93 -7.97 -13.44
N ILE A 64 -4.81 -6.92 -12.62
CA ILE A 64 -5.33 -5.59 -12.95
C ILE A 64 -4.62 -5.03 -14.20
N THR A 65 -3.29 -5.17 -14.27
CA THR A 65 -2.53 -4.76 -15.47
C THR A 65 -3.00 -5.52 -16.70
N ALA A 66 -3.21 -6.83 -16.60
CA ALA A 66 -3.72 -7.67 -17.69
C ALA A 66 -5.13 -7.23 -18.13
N TYR A 67 -6.02 -6.97 -17.16
CA TYR A 67 -7.36 -6.45 -17.42
C TYR A 67 -7.32 -5.11 -18.18
N ILE A 68 -6.47 -4.17 -17.79
CA ILE A 68 -6.31 -2.88 -18.46
C ILE A 68 -5.86 -3.10 -19.91
N ARG A 69 -4.85 -3.96 -20.10
CA ARG A 69 -4.32 -4.25 -21.45
C ARG A 69 -5.36 -4.86 -22.36
N GLU A 70 -6.13 -5.80 -21.86
CA GLU A 70 -7.20 -6.46 -22.60
C GLU A 70 -8.37 -5.49 -22.88
N ARG A 71 -8.85 -4.82 -21.85
CA ARG A 71 -10.04 -3.92 -21.92
C ARG A 71 -9.84 -2.76 -22.87
N PHE A 72 -8.62 -2.22 -22.93
CA PHE A 72 -8.29 -1.03 -23.71
C PHE A 72 -7.39 -1.32 -24.92
N GLN A 73 -7.12 -2.58 -25.22
CA GLN A 73 -6.29 -3.01 -26.35
C GLN A 73 -4.94 -2.29 -26.39
N THR A 74 -4.27 -2.19 -25.24
CA THR A 74 -2.96 -1.53 -25.09
C THR A 74 -1.86 -2.55 -24.75
N GLU A 75 -0.68 -2.36 -25.31
CA GLU A 75 0.46 -3.23 -25.00
C GLU A 75 1.07 -2.92 -23.63
N LYS A 76 1.05 -1.65 -23.23
CA LYS A 76 1.73 -1.19 -22.01
C LYS A 76 0.85 -0.25 -21.19
N VAL A 77 0.98 -0.37 -19.87
CA VAL A 77 0.31 0.44 -18.88
C VAL A 77 1.35 1.34 -18.18
N MET A 78 0.94 2.50 -17.71
CA MET A 78 1.73 3.31 -16.79
C MET A 78 1.34 3.02 -15.35
N ILE A 79 2.29 3.06 -14.42
CA ILE A 79 2.03 2.93 -12.99
C ILE A 79 2.25 4.27 -12.30
N PHE A 80 1.29 4.66 -11.46
CA PHE A 80 1.51 5.58 -10.35
C PHE A 80 1.37 4.79 -9.06
N ALA A 81 2.40 4.79 -8.22
CA ALA A 81 2.39 4.07 -6.96
C ALA A 81 2.77 5.00 -5.81
N HIS A 82 2.06 4.88 -4.67
CA HIS A 82 2.32 5.69 -3.48
C HIS A 82 2.72 4.81 -2.28
N SER A 83 3.70 5.27 -1.50
CA SER A 83 4.10 4.66 -0.23
C SER A 83 4.31 3.13 -0.34
N MET A 84 3.55 2.30 0.38
CA MET A 84 3.58 0.83 0.26
C MET A 84 3.39 0.37 -1.19
N GLY A 85 2.54 1.04 -1.97
CA GLY A 85 2.36 0.75 -3.39
C GLY A 85 3.65 0.82 -4.20
N THR A 86 4.62 1.65 -3.78
CA THR A 86 5.92 1.74 -4.45
C THR A 86 6.78 0.49 -4.24
N ILE A 87 6.66 -0.17 -3.09
CA ILE A 87 7.33 -1.46 -2.82
C ILE A 87 6.75 -2.51 -3.76
N ILE A 88 5.43 -2.57 -3.88
CA ILE A 88 4.73 -3.48 -4.79
C ILE A 88 5.14 -3.21 -6.23
N ALA A 89 5.09 -1.95 -6.69
CA ALA A 89 5.47 -1.57 -8.05
C ALA A 89 6.90 -1.99 -8.40
N ARG A 90 7.86 -1.85 -7.48
CA ARG A 90 9.24 -2.31 -7.70
C ARG A 90 9.33 -3.82 -7.90
N ASN A 91 8.61 -4.60 -7.09
CA ASN A 91 8.57 -6.05 -7.26
C ASN A 91 7.94 -6.45 -8.61
N LEU A 92 6.89 -5.73 -9.05
CA LEU A 92 6.31 -5.92 -10.39
C LEU A 92 7.33 -5.64 -11.50
N LEU A 93 8.14 -4.59 -11.36
CA LEU A 93 9.17 -4.26 -12.34
C LEU A 93 10.27 -5.32 -12.45
N CYS A 94 10.57 -6.04 -11.38
CA CYS A 94 11.54 -7.14 -11.43
C CYS A 94 11.07 -8.31 -12.32
N THR A 95 9.76 -8.52 -12.44
CA THR A 95 9.21 -9.70 -13.13
C THR A 95 8.37 -9.36 -14.36
N GLN A 96 7.77 -8.17 -14.42
CA GLN A 96 6.75 -7.76 -15.41
C GLN A 96 7.09 -6.43 -16.11
N SER A 97 8.36 -6.01 -16.11
CA SER A 97 8.76 -4.69 -16.65
C SER A 97 8.30 -4.44 -18.10
N HIS A 98 8.22 -5.50 -18.90
CA HIS A 98 7.75 -5.43 -20.27
C HIS A 98 6.30 -4.93 -20.41
N SER A 99 5.48 -5.06 -19.39
CA SER A 99 4.07 -4.62 -19.36
C SER A 99 3.91 -3.13 -19.05
N TYR A 100 4.99 -2.45 -18.67
CA TYR A 100 4.91 -1.06 -18.19
C TYR A 100 5.69 -0.10 -19.11
N ALA A 101 5.03 1.02 -19.47
CA ALA A 101 5.64 2.07 -20.28
C ALA A 101 6.40 3.09 -19.44
N LYS A 102 5.79 3.50 -18.31
CA LYS A 102 6.33 4.48 -17.37
C LYS A 102 5.90 4.13 -15.96
N VAL A 103 6.72 4.51 -14.99
CA VAL A 103 6.42 4.30 -13.57
C VAL A 103 6.77 5.57 -12.80
N VAL A 104 5.83 6.02 -11.96
CA VAL A 104 6.01 7.11 -11.01
C VAL A 104 5.90 6.54 -9.60
N LEU A 105 6.94 6.73 -8.79
CA LEU A 105 7.00 6.29 -7.41
C LEU A 105 6.95 7.51 -6.49
N SER A 106 5.86 7.67 -5.74
CA SER A 106 5.62 8.77 -4.82
C SER A 106 5.77 8.30 -3.37
N GLY A 107 6.52 9.03 -2.54
CA GLY A 107 6.67 8.71 -1.12
C GLY A 107 7.31 7.35 -0.86
N PHE A 108 8.35 7.01 -1.62
CA PHE A 108 9.06 5.75 -1.49
C PHE A 108 9.69 5.62 -0.09
N PRO A 109 9.33 4.56 0.70
CA PRO A 109 9.90 4.36 2.02
C PRO A 109 11.37 3.94 1.96
N ASN A 110 12.17 4.47 2.86
CA ASN A 110 13.56 4.05 3.02
C ASN A 110 13.65 2.60 3.47
N TYR A 111 14.67 1.89 2.98
CA TYR A 111 14.99 0.56 3.46
C TYR A 111 15.44 0.62 4.94
N PRO A 112 14.74 -0.06 5.86
CA PRO A 112 15.02 0.06 7.29
C PRO A 112 16.31 -0.66 7.73
N GLY A 113 16.88 -1.48 6.87
CA GLY A 113 18.06 -2.28 7.15
C GLY A 113 17.74 -3.73 7.52
N THR A 114 18.65 -4.62 7.16
CA THR A 114 18.49 -6.09 7.30
C THR A 114 18.21 -6.52 8.75
N GLN A 115 18.84 -5.88 9.74
CA GLN A 115 18.64 -6.24 11.14
C GLN A 115 17.22 -5.94 11.62
N ILE A 116 16.66 -4.76 11.24
CA ILE A 116 15.30 -4.36 11.60
C ILE A 116 14.29 -5.32 10.95
N ILE A 117 14.51 -5.70 9.71
CA ILE A 117 13.65 -6.66 9.00
C ILE A 117 13.72 -8.05 9.68
N ARG A 118 14.90 -8.53 10.08
CA ARG A 118 15.02 -9.80 10.82
C ARG A 118 14.26 -9.78 12.14
N ILE A 119 14.35 -8.69 12.88
CA ILE A 119 13.58 -8.51 14.12
C ILE A 119 12.08 -8.51 13.80
N GLY A 120 11.67 -7.81 12.75
CA GLY A 120 10.28 -7.80 12.26
C GLY A 120 9.77 -9.20 11.93
N PHE A 121 10.53 -10.00 11.20
CA PHE A 121 10.19 -11.40 10.91
C PHE A 121 10.08 -12.24 12.18
N PHE A 122 11.02 -12.11 13.10
CA PHE A 122 10.98 -12.84 14.36
C PHE A 122 9.73 -12.52 15.17
N LEU A 123 9.42 -11.23 15.35
CA LEU A 123 8.26 -10.78 16.12
C LEU A 123 6.93 -11.19 15.45
N THR A 124 6.81 -11.00 14.15
CA THR A 124 5.58 -11.36 13.43
C THR A 124 5.34 -12.86 13.44
N ASN A 125 6.38 -13.69 13.25
CA ASN A 125 6.27 -15.15 13.36
C ASN A 125 5.90 -15.61 14.77
N LEU A 126 6.50 -15.04 15.81
CA LEU A 126 6.19 -15.37 17.20
C LEU A 126 4.73 -15.03 17.53
N LEU A 127 4.28 -13.83 17.15
CA LEU A 127 2.92 -13.36 17.40
C LEU A 127 1.89 -14.14 16.58
N THR A 128 2.21 -14.49 15.34
CA THR A 128 1.34 -15.34 14.51
C THR A 128 1.11 -16.71 15.15
N ARG A 129 2.16 -17.32 15.71
CA ARG A 129 2.03 -18.61 16.42
C ARG A 129 1.24 -18.49 17.73
N ALA A 130 1.42 -17.38 18.45
CA ALA A 130 0.80 -17.19 19.76
C ALA A 130 -0.65 -16.67 19.70
N ARG A 131 -1.00 -15.86 18.70
CA ARG A 131 -2.26 -15.11 18.62
C ARG A 131 -3.02 -15.28 17.30
N GLY A 132 -2.42 -15.98 16.34
CA GLY A 132 -2.97 -16.15 15.00
C GLY A 132 -2.57 -15.02 14.01
N PRO A 133 -2.71 -15.29 12.69
CA PRO A 133 -2.23 -14.39 11.63
C PRO A 133 -2.99 -13.07 11.55
N MET A 134 -4.25 -13.03 11.99
CA MET A 134 -5.10 -11.82 11.97
C MET A 134 -4.90 -10.91 13.18
N TYR A 135 -4.00 -11.25 14.10
CA TYR A 135 -3.76 -10.44 15.29
C TYR A 135 -3.14 -9.08 14.92
N HIS A 136 -3.71 -7.99 15.43
CA HIS A 136 -3.16 -6.64 15.30
C HIS A 136 -2.30 -6.33 16.53
N SER A 137 -1.00 -6.15 16.31
CA SER A 137 -0.04 -5.85 17.37
C SER A 137 0.32 -4.37 17.38
N LYS A 138 -0.05 -3.66 18.43
CA LYS A 138 0.35 -2.25 18.63
C LYS A 138 1.88 -2.08 18.63
N LEU A 139 2.61 -3.06 19.15
CA LEU A 139 4.08 -3.03 19.17
C LEU A 139 4.63 -3.08 17.74
N VAL A 140 4.17 -4.04 16.92
CA VAL A 140 4.65 -4.16 15.53
C VAL A 140 4.25 -2.93 14.71
N GLN A 141 3.02 -2.44 14.86
CA GLN A 141 2.55 -1.20 14.23
C GLN A 141 3.46 -0.02 14.59
N GLN A 142 3.76 0.17 15.88
CA GLN A 142 4.59 1.28 16.32
C GLN A 142 6.04 1.19 15.86
N LEU A 143 6.62 0.00 15.81
CA LEU A 143 7.98 -0.23 15.29
C LEU A 143 8.06 0.00 13.78
N SER A 144 6.98 -0.30 13.05
CA SER A 144 6.96 -0.21 11.59
C SER A 144 6.63 1.21 11.09
N VAL A 145 5.59 1.85 11.63
CA VAL A 145 5.08 3.14 11.13
C VAL A 145 4.94 4.22 12.19
N GLY A 146 5.00 3.88 13.46
CA GLY A 146 4.75 4.82 14.56
C GLY A 146 5.76 5.96 14.72
N ASN A 147 6.84 5.95 13.94
CA ASN A 147 7.86 7.00 14.00
C ASN A 147 7.64 8.14 12.97
N PHE A 148 6.74 7.97 12.01
CA PHE A 148 6.56 8.96 10.95
C PHE A 148 6.12 10.32 11.51
N ASN A 149 5.19 10.32 12.45
CA ASN A 149 4.66 11.54 13.04
C ASN A 149 5.67 12.29 13.95
N LYS A 150 6.73 11.60 14.42
CA LYS A 150 7.79 12.23 15.23
C LYS A 150 8.59 13.27 14.46
N GLN A 151 8.57 13.22 13.13
CA GLN A 151 9.25 14.17 12.25
C GLN A 151 8.43 15.45 12.01
N VAL A 152 7.14 15.42 12.36
CA VAL A 152 6.24 16.57 12.20
C VAL A 152 6.36 17.49 13.42
N LYS A 153 6.84 18.71 13.18
CA LYS A 153 6.93 19.74 14.22
C LYS A 153 5.51 20.18 14.62
N HIS A 154 5.23 20.18 15.93
CA HIS A 154 3.95 20.58 16.49
C HIS A 154 2.75 19.74 15.99
N ALA A 155 2.96 18.43 15.82
CA ALA A 155 1.89 17.52 15.47
C ALA A 155 0.70 17.64 16.45
N LYS A 156 -0.49 17.79 15.93
CA LYS A 156 -1.77 17.92 16.68
C LYS A 156 -2.50 16.58 16.76
N THR A 157 -2.28 15.71 15.78
CA THR A 157 -2.93 14.40 15.65
C THR A 157 -1.89 13.32 15.37
N GLU A 158 -2.28 12.07 15.44
CA GLU A 158 -1.41 10.92 15.09
C GLU A 158 -1.17 10.76 13.57
N ALA A 159 -1.93 11.48 12.74
CA ALA A 159 -1.89 11.38 11.29
C ALA A 159 -1.33 12.62 10.59
N ASP A 160 -0.77 13.60 11.30
CA ASP A 160 -0.26 14.84 10.70
C ASP A 160 0.91 14.61 9.73
N TRP A 161 1.56 13.47 9.81
CA TRP A 161 2.62 13.08 8.89
C TRP A 161 2.13 12.79 7.46
N ILE A 162 0.81 12.61 7.28
CA ILE A 162 0.20 12.26 5.98
C ILE A 162 0.12 13.47 5.05
N CYS A 163 -0.27 14.63 5.60
CA CYS A 163 -0.45 15.86 4.82
C CYS A 163 -0.28 17.09 5.70
N SER A 164 0.18 18.20 5.10
CA SER A 164 0.23 19.50 5.77
C SER A 164 -1.13 20.22 5.81
N ASP A 165 -2.11 19.76 5.04
CA ASP A 165 -3.49 20.28 5.05
C ASP A 165 -4.29 19.57 6.14
N GLU A 166 -4.72 20.34 7.15
CA GLU A 166 -5.50 19.84 8.27
C GLU A 166 -6.84 19.21 7.84
N GLN A 167 -7.45 19.69 6.77
CA GLN A 167 -8.73 19.14 6.27
C GLN A 167 -8.52 17.73 5.71
N VAL A 168 -7.42 17.51 4.98
CA VAL A 168 -7.04 16.19 4.46
C VAL A 168 -6.74 15.23 5.61
N VAL A 169 -6.02 15.69 6.64
CA VAL A 169 -5.73 14.89 7.85
C VAL A 169 -7.02 14.53 8.58
N GLN A 170 -7.94 15.47 8.77
CA GLN A 170 -9.23 15.21 9.41
C GLN A 170 -10.12 14.26 8.60
N ALA A 171 -10.10 14.37 7.28
CA ALA A 171 -10.80 13.42 6.40
C ALA A 171 -10.25 12.00 6.57
N TYR A 172 -8.92 11.83 6.59
CA TYR A 172 -8.27 10.55 6.84
C TYR A 172 -8.64 9.94 8.20
N LEU A 173 -8.63 10.75 9.27
CA LEU A 173 -8.94 10.28 10.64
C LEU A 173 -10.41 9.87 10.82
N LYS A 174 -11.31 10.45 10.03
CA LYS A 174 -12.75 10.12 10.06
C LYS A 174 -13.13 8.96 9.15
N ASP A 175 -12.24 8.58 8.25
CA ASP A 175 -12.50 7.54 7.27
C ASP A 175 -12.31 6.15 7.91
N PRO A 176 -13.36 5.30 7.97
CA PRO A 176 -13.29 3.98 8.59
C PRO A 176 -12.35 3.01 7.85
N TYR A 177 -11.98 3.33 6.62
CA TYR A 177 -11.09 2.52 5.77
C TYR A 177 -9.65 3.02 5.79
N CYS A 178 -9.36 4.04 6.61
CA CYS A 178 -8.01 4.58 6.82
C CYS A 178 -7.52 4.32 8.24
N GLY A 179 -6.19 4.24 8.42
CA GLY A 179 -5.57 4.15 9.75
C GLY A 179 -5.95 2.90 10.57
N HIS A 180 -6.42 1.85 9.94
CA HIS A 180 -6.96 0.65 10.62
C HIS A 180 -5.88 -0.30 11.19
N GLY A 181 -4.61 -0.04 10.91
CA GLY A 181 -3.51 -0.92 11.30
C GLY A 181 -3.43 -2.22 10.50
N PHE A 182 -2.28 -2.87 10.56
CA PHE A 182 -2.06 -4.15 9.90
C PHE A 182 -2.02 -5.32 10.89
N SER A 183 -2.47 -6.48 10.42
CA SER A 183 -2.26 -7.74 11.12
C SER A 183 -0.78 -8.14 11.10
N VAL A 184 -0.40 -9.03 12.00
CA VAL A 184 0.99 -9.52 12.06
C VAL A 184 1.40 -10.26 10.79
N SER A 185 0.47 -10.96 10.12
CA SER A 185 0.75 -11.59 8.81
C SER A 185 0.93 -10.55 7.71
N ALA A 186 0.15 -9.47 7.68
CA ALA A 186 0.30 -8.42 6.68
C ALA A 186 1.64 -7.67 6.85
N PHE A 187 2.09 -7.41 8.07
CA PHE A 187 3.44 -6.89 8.31
C PHE A 187 4.53 -7.87 7.86
N HIS A 188 4.36 -9.17 8.12
CA HIS A 188 5.28 -10.20 7.64
C HIS A 188 5.38 -10.15 6.11
N ASP A 189 4.24 -10.10 5.40
CA ASP A 189 4.18 -10.01 3.95
C ASP A 189 4.86 -8.73 3.42
N LEU A 190 4.66 -7.60 4.12
CA LEU A 190 5.33 -6.35 3.77
C LEU A 190 6.86 -6.45 3.91
N TYR A 191 7.37 -7.12 4.95
CA TYR A 191 8.80 -7.39 5.09
C TYR A 191 9.33 -8.29 3.97
N MET A 192 8.55 -9.31 3.53
CA MET A 192 8.91 -10.16 2.38
C MET A 192 9.05 -9.33 1.10
N LEU A 193 8.14 -8.39 0.84
CA LEU A 193 8.20 -7.51 -0.32
C LEU A 193 9.37 -6.49 -0.27
N THR A 194 9.92 -6.25 0.90
CA THR A 194 11.01 -5.27 1.11
C THR A 194 12.39 -5.91 0.96
N THR A 195 12.50 -7.24 1.00
CA THR A 195 13.76 -8.00 0.87
C THR A 195 14.02 -8.43 -0.55
#